data_138bd18ff61b6015ca30f41d42d57b9d
#
_entry.id   138bd18ff61b6015ca30f41d42d57b9d
#
_cell.length_a   1.000
_cell.length_b   1.000
_cell.length_c   1.000
_cell.angle_alpha   90.00
_cell.angle_beta   90.00
_cell.angle_gamma   90.00
#
_symmetry.space_group_name_H-M   'P 1'
#
loop_
_entity.id
_entity.type
_entity.pdbx_description
1 polymer ?
#
loop_
_entity_poly.entity_id
_entity_poly.type
_entity_poly.pdbx_seq_one_letter_code
_entity_poly.pdbx_strand_id
1 'polypeptide(L)' 'MCLREFVSESVAQYLHDMGNTPPDDLHQRIMTEVEAPLIATVLEHTGGNQSRAAEILGMTRSTLRNRVRRYAL' A
#
# COMPACT_ATOMS: atom_id res chain seq x y z
N MET A 1 18.98 -3.84 -0.20
CA MET A 1 17.91 -4.07 0.80
C MET A 1 16.68 -4.63 0.09
N CYS A 2 16.15 -5.74 0.56
CA CYS A 2 14.93 -6.30 0.00
C CYS A 2 13.70 -5.68 0.66
N LEU A 3 12.54 -5.85 0.05
CA LEU A 3 11.30 -5.27 0.55
C LEU A 3 10.98 -5.73 1.97
N ARG A 4 11.20 -7.02 2.27
CA ARG A 4 10.93 -7.55 3.61
C ARG A 4 11.76 -6.85 4.68
N GLU A 5 13.04 -6.65 4.40
CA GLU A 5 13.94 -5.98 5.33
C GLU A 5 13.53 -4.54 5.54
N PHE A 6 13.18 -3.86 4.46
CA PHE A 6 12.72 -2.48 4.52
C PHE A 6 11.47 -2.36 5.38
N VAL A 7 10.49 -3.24 5.17
CA VAL A 7 9.25 -3.22 5.95
C VAL A 7 9.53 -3.52 7.42
N SER A 8 10.37 -4.55 7.70
CA SER A 8 10.71 -4.90 9.08
C SER A 8 11.36 -3.74 9.81
N GLU A 9 12.31 -3.08 9.17
CA GLU A 9 12.99 -1.93 9.76
C GLU A 9 12.04 -0.75 9.96
N SER A 10 11.18 -0.50 8.98
CA SER A 10 10.21 0.59 9.04
C SER A 10 9.22 0.39 10.18
N VAL A 11 8.71 -0.83 10.33
CA VAL A 11 7.76 -1.14 11.40
C VAL A 11 8.45 -1.07 12.76
N ALA A 12 9.67 -1.59 12.87
CA ALA A 12 10.42 -1.54 14.12
C ALA A 12 10.65 -0.09 14.55
N GLN A 13 11.01 0.77 13.60
CA GLN A 13 11.23 2.19 13.87
C GLN A 13 9.93 2.87 14.31
N TYR A 14 8.83 2.55 13.63
CA TYR A 14 7.53 3.10 13.96
C TYR A 14 7.13 2.75 15.40
N LEU A 15 7.30 1.48 15.79
CA LEU A 15 6.98 1.02 17.12
C LEU A 15 7.89 1.66 18.18
N HIS A 16 9.17 1.83 17.85
CA HIS A 16 10.12 2.50 18.73
C HIS A 16 9.71 3.96 18.96
N ASP A 17 9.34 4.65 17.91
CA ASP A 17 8.97 6.06 17.98
C ASP A 17 7.67 6.29 18.76
N MET A 18 6.78 5.30 18.76
CA MET A 18 5.53 5.41 19.52
C MET A 18 5.74 5.31 21.02
N GLY A 19 6.84 4.71 21.44
CA GLY A 19 7.14 4.56 22.86
C GLY A 19 6.08 3.76 23.59
N ASN A 20 5.49 4.35 24.62
CA ASN A 20 4.47 3.69 25.44
C ASN A 20 3.05 3.82 24.89
N THR A 21 2.88 4.53 23.79
CA THR A 21 1.58 4.68 23.16
C THR A 21 1.23 3.38 22.43
N PRO A 22 0.11 2.71 22.78
CA PRO A 22 -0.25 1.48 22.10
C PRO A 22 -0.52 1.75 20.62
N PRO A 23 0.03 0.94 19.71
CA PRO A 23 -0.29 1.07 18.30
C PRO A 23 -1.75 0.71 18.07
N ASP A 24 -2.46 1.59 17.38
CA ASP A 24 -3.85 1.39 17.03
C ASP A 24 -3.94 1.41 15.53
N ASP A 25 -4.65 0.44 14.95
CA ASP A 25 -4.80 0.32 13.49
C ASP A 25 -3.47 0.20 12.74
N LEU A 26 -2.46 -0.38 13.35
CA LEU A 26 -1.14 -0.47 12.74
C LEU A 26 -1.19 -1.19 11.39
N HIS A 27 -1.92 -2.31 11.32
CA HIS A 27 -2.04 -3.05 10.06
C HIS A 27 -2.60 -2.17 8.96
N GLN A 28 -3.67 -1.44 9.24
CA GLN A 28 -4.31 -0.58 8.25
C GLN A 28 -3.40 0.56 7.82
N ARG A 29 -2.68 1.15 8.76
CA ARG A 29 -1.74 2.24 8.47
C ARG A 29 -0.60 1.76 7.56
N ILE A 30 -0.02 0.61 7.88
CA ILE A 30 1.06 0.05 7.08
C ILE A 30 0.54 -0.37 5.71
N MET A 31 -0.63 -0.99 5.64
CA MET A 31 -1.21 -1.39 4.36
C MET A 31 -1.51 -0.19 3.47
N THR A 32 -1.97 0.92 4.03
CA THR A 32 -2.20 2.15 3.28
C THR A 32 -0.89 2.69 2.70
N GLU A 33 0.16 2.73 3.53
CA GLU A 33 1.47 3.22 3.12
C GLU A 33 2.09 2.36 2.02
N VAL A 34 1.80 1.07 2.00
CA VAL A 34 2.32 0.14 1.00
C VAL A 34 1.43 0.09 -0.24
N GLU A 35 0.13 0.00 -0.03
CA GLU A 35 -0.81 -0.23 -1.13
C GLU A 35 -0.99 1.00 -2.02
N ALA A 36 -1.05 2.19 -1.44
CA ALA A 36 -1.24 3.40 -2.21
C ALA A 36 -0.14 3.61 -3.26
N PRO A 37 1.15 3.60 -2.89
CA PRO A 37 2.20 3.74 -3.88
C PRO A 37 2.31 2.55 -4.83
N LEU A 38 1.98 1.34 -4.35
CA LEU A 38 1.98 0.16 -5.20
C LEU A 38 0.98 0.33 -6.34
N ILE A 39 -0.25 0.69 -6.03
CA ILE A 39 -1.31 0.87 -7.03
C ILE A 39 -0.99 2.05 -7.93
N ALA A 40 -0.54 3.16 -7.35
CA ALA A 40 -0.19 4.34 -8.13
C ALA A 40 0.90 4.03 -9.17
N THR A 41 1.91 3.27 -8.78
CA THR A 41 3.01 2.90 -9.66
C THR A 41 2.52 1.99 -10.80
N VAL A 42 1.67 1.01 -10.48
CA VAL A 42 1.14 0.11 -11.50
C VAL A 42 0.22 0.86 -12.47
N LEU A 43 -0.61 1.76 -11.96
CA LEU A 43 -1.46 2.59 -12.82
C LEU A 43 -0.63 3.45 -13.77
N GLU A 44 0.44 4.04 -13.25
CA GLU A 44 1.35 4.82 -14.08
C GLU A 44 1.98 3.95 -15.18
N HIS A 45 2.41 2.75 -14.81
CA HIS A 45 2.98 1.80 -15.76
C HIS A 45 2.00 1.43 -16.88
N THR A 46 0.71 1.34 -16.59
CA THR A 46 -0.31 1.00 -17.58
C THR A 46 -0.91 2.21 -18.27
N GLY A 47 -0.42 3.40 -17.99
CA GLY A 47 -0.96 4.62 -18.60
C GLY A 47 -2.39 4.92 -18.17
N GLY A 48 -2.77 4.51 -16.97
CA GLY A 48 -4.12 4.72 -16.45
C GLY A 48 -5.12 3.64 -16.82
N ASN A 49 -4.67 2.57 -17.48
CA ASN A 49 -5.56 1.46 -17.85
C ASN A 49 -5.86 0.60 -16.63
N GLN A 50 -7.03 0.80 -16.03
CA GLN A 50 -7.40 0.11 -14.80
C GLN A 50 -7.60 -1.39 -14.99
N SER A 51 -8.11 -1.82 -16.12
CA SER A 51 -8.29 -3.25 -16.40
C SER A 51 -6.93 -3.97 -16.42
N ARG A 52 -5.96 -3.39 -17.11
CA ARG A 52 -4.61 -3.95 -17.18
C ARG A 52 -3.93 -3.91 -15.82
N ALA A 53 -4.08 -2.81 -15.09
CA ALA A 53 -3.49 -2.67 -13.77
C ALA A 53 -4.04 -3.73 -12.81
N ALA A 54 -5.36 -3.98 -12.84
CA ALA A 54 -5.97 -5.00 -12.01
C ALA A 54 -5.39 -6.39 -12.32
N GLU A 55 -5.17 -6.70 -13.60
CA GLU A 55 -4.54 -7.96 -13.99
C GLU A 55 -3.14 -8.09 -13.39
N ILE A 56 -2.33 -7.05 -13.52
CA ILE A 56 -0.96 -7.05 -12.98
C ILE A 56 -0.98 -7.23 -11.48
N LEU A 57 -1.88 -6.54 -10.79
CA LEU A 57 -1.99 -6.60 -9.34
C LEU A 57 -2.64 -7.88 -8.82
N GLY A 58 -3.30 -8.63 -9.70
CA GLY A 58 -4.00 -9.84 -9.30
C GLY A 58 -5.27 -9.58 -8.52
N MET A 59 -5.94 -8.47 -8.78
CA MET A 59 -7.20 -8.13 -8.11
C MET A 59 -8.28 -7.87 -9.15
N THR A 60 -9.54 -7.87 -8.71
CA THR A 60 -10.63 -7.56 -9.61
C THR A 60 -10.63 -6.07 -9.94
N ARG A 61 -11.19 -5.73 -11.09
CA ARG A 61 -11.33 -4.33 -11.50
C ARG A 61 -12.13 -3.52 -10.48
N SER A 62 -13.15 -4.14 -9.92
CA SER A 62 -13.99 -3.52 -8.90
C SER A 62 -13.18 -3.18 -7.64
N THR A 63 -12.35 -4.10 -7.18
CA THR A 63 -11.48 -3.88 -6.03
C THR A 63 -10.49 -2.75 -6.32
N LEU A 64 -9.87 -2.78 -7.50
CA LEU A 64 -8.93 -1.73 -7.87
C LEU A 64 -9.61 -0.36 -7.88
N ARG A 65 -10.80 -0.27 -8.45
CA ARG A 65 -11.56 0.98 -8.50
C ARG A 65 -11.84 1.52 -7.09
N ASN A 66 -12.19 0.62 -6.17
CA ASN A 66 -12.43 1.00 -4.77
C ASN A 66 -11.16 1.54 -4.11
N ARG A 67 -10.02 0.93 -4.39
CA ARG A 67 -8.73 1.39 -3.85
C ARG A 67 -8.33 2.74 -4.43
N VAL A 68 -8.53 2.93 -5.73
CA VAL A 68 -8.25 4.21 -6.40
C VAL A 68 -9.05 5.32 -5.73
N ARG A 69 -10.31 5.05 -5.43
CA ARG A 69 -11.19 6.00 -4.76
C ARG A 69 -10.74 6.24 -3.32
N ARG A 70 -10.40 5.17 -2.60
CA ARG A 70 -9.98 5.24 -1.19
C ARG A 70 -8.73 6.09 -1.01
N TYR A 71 -7.77 5.94 -1.90
CA TYR A 71 -6.48 6.63 -1.80
C TYR A 71 -6.41 7.90 -2.64
N ALA A 72 -7.49 8.26 -3.30
CA ALA A 72 -7.57 9.45 -4.16
C ALA A 72 -6.49 9.45 -5.25
N LEU A 73 -6.34 8.32 -5.90
CA LEU A 73 -5.35 8.18 -6.96
C LEU A 73 -5.84 8.62 -8.33
#